data_e87d5daae578a20929b85049112f70f3
#
_entry.id   e87d5daae578a20929b85049112f70f3
#
_cell.length_a   1.000
_cell.length_b   1.000
_cell.length_c   1.000
_cell.angle_alpha   90.00
_cell.angle_beta   90.00
_cell.angle_gamma   90.00
#
_symmetry.space_group_name_H-M   'P 1'
#
loop_
_entity.id
_entity.type
_entity.pdbx_description
1 polymer ?
#
loop_
_entity_poly.entity_id
_entity_poly.type
_entity_poly.pdbx_seq_one_letter_code
_entity_poly.pdbx_strand_id
1 'polypeptide(L)'
;VKHGYAPPPETVAHLKALNPERVLVCGVQTDTCVLAAGFALFDAGLTPTLISDLTVGSSLDRAGELGARLWRHHFKHVISTADL
;
A
#
# COMPACT_ATOMS: atom_id res chain seq x y z
N VAL A 1 10.62 -4.41 17.79
CA VAL A 1 11.06 -3.43 16.79
C VAL A 1 10.98 -4.05 15.40
N LYS A 2 10.40 -3.33 14.47
CA LYS A 2 10.28 -3.78 13.09
C LYS A 2 11.59 -3.50 12.33
N HIS A 3 12.14 -4.52 11.69
CA HIS A 3 13.38 -4.43 10.93
C HIS A 3 13.16 -4.54 9.41
N GLY A 4 12.13 -3.90 8.90
CA GLY A 4 11.85 -3.91 7.47
C GLY A 4 10.68 -3.02 7.15
N TYR A 5 10.44 -2.80 5.88
CA TYR A 5 9.34 -1.93 5.44
C TYR A 5 8.03 -2.69 5.25
N ALA A 6 8.10 -3.98 4.97
CA ALA A 6 6.90 -4.78 4.77
C ALA A 6 6.17 -5.03 6.09
N PRO A 7 4.85 -5.19 6.07
CA PRO A 7 4.10 -5.54 7.27
C PRO A 7 4.51 -6.93 7.78
N PRO A 8 4.36 -7.18 9.09
CA PRO A 8 4.64 -8.51 9.64
C PRO A 8 3.79 -9.58 8.97
N PRO A 9 4.31 -10.80 8.81
CA PRO A 9 3.54 -11.90 8.21
C PRO A 9 2.21 -12.18 8.92
N GLU A 10 2.17 -12.01 10.24
CA GLU A 10 0.96 -12.22 11.04
C GLU A 10 -0.15 -11.23 10.65
N THR A 11 0.22 -9.98 10.36
CA THR A 11 -0.73 -8.96 9.92
C THR A 11 -1.34 -9.33 8.58
N VAL A 12 -0.51 -9.75 7.64
CA VAL A 12 -0.97 -10.17 6.31
C VAL A 12 -1.88 -11.40 6.43
N ALA A 13 -1.49 -12.38 7.24
CA ALA A 13 -2.30 -13.58 7.47
C ALA A 13 -3.67 -13.24 8.07
N HIS A 14 -3.70 -12.30 9.02
CA HIS A 14 -4.95 -11.85 9.64
C HIS A 14 -5.86 -11.19 8.62
N LEU A 15 -5.31 -10.30 7.79
CA LEU A 15 -6.09 -9.64 6.73
C LEU A 15 -6.64 -10.66 5.74
N LYS A 16 -5.83 -11.65 5.37
CA LYS A 16 -6.26 -12.70 4.44
C LYS A 16 -7.39 -13.53 5.04
N ALA A 17 -7.35 -13.80 6.35
CA ALA A 17 -8.39 -14.54 7.05
C ALA A 17 -9.74 -13.80 7.06
N LEU A 18 -9.73 -12.47 7.00
CA LEU A 18 -10.94 -11.65 6.90
C LEU A 18 -11.58 -11.70 5.52
N ASN A 19 -10.85 -12.20 4.51
CA ASN A 19 -11.32 -12.33 3.13
C ASN A 19 -11.92 -11.03 2.57
N PRO A 20 -11.18 -9.92 2.60
CA PRO A 20 -11.70 -8.64 2.12
C PRO A 20 -11.73 -8.58 0.59
N GLU A 21 -12.64 -7.79 0.03
CA GLU A 21 -12.66 -7.52 -1.41
C GLU A 21 -11.40 -6.74 -1.83
N ARG A 22 -10.99 -5.80 -0.98
CA ARG A 22 -9.79 -4.99 -1.18
C ARG A 22 -9.25 -4.54 0.17
N VAL A 23 -7.99 -4.16 0.19
CA VAL A 23 -7.34 -3.61 1.39
C VAL A 23 -6.92 -2.18 1.06
N LEU A 24 -7.49 -1.22 1.78
CA LEU A 24 -7.14 0.19 1.60
C LEU A 24 -5.83 0.47 2.33
N VAL A 25 -4.90 1.10 1.62
CA VAL A 25 -3.57 1.40 2.15
C VAL A 25 -3.33 2.89 2.10
N CYS A 26 -2.90 3.44 3.22
CA CYS A 26 -2.55 4.86 3.35
C CYS A 26 -1.35 5.00 4.29
N GLY A 27 -0.93 6.23 4.52
CA GLY A 27 0.15 6.53 5.47
C GLY A 27 1.42 6.99 4.79
N VAL A 28 2.55 6.74 5.42
CA VAL A 28 3.87 7.17 4.96
C VAL A 28 4.85 6.00 5.03
N GLN A 29 5.77 5.89 4.11
CA GLN A 29 5.98 6.74 2.93
C GLN A 29 5.55 5.98 1.69
N THR A 30 4.95 6.67 0.73
CA THR A 30 4.35 6.05 -0.46
C THR A 30 5.31 5.13 -1.21
N ASP A 31 6.55 5.57 -1.39
CA ASP A 31 7.58 4.86 -2.16
C ASP A 31 8.42 3.89 -1.32
N THR A 32 8.11 3.72 -0.05
CA THR A 32 8.86 2.82 0.84
C THR A 32 7.92 1.87 1.57
N CYS A 33 7.54 2.15 2.83
CA CYS A 33 6.71 1.25 3.63
C CYS A 33 5.35 0.98 3.00
N VAL A 34 4.74 1.99 2.41
CA VAL A 34 3.43 1.86 1.76
C VAL A 34 3.55 0.94 0.53
N LEU A 35 4.56 1.18 -0.29
CA LEU A 35 4.81 0.34 -1.48
C LEU A 35 5.17 -1.09 -1.06
N ALA A 36 5.99 -1.27 -0.02
CA ALA A 36 6.33 -2.59 0.50
C ALA A 36 5.08 -3.34 0.99
N ALA A 37 4.16 -2.64 1.65
CA ALA A 37 2.88 -3.22 2.06
C ALA A 37 2.08 -3.68 0.83
N GLY A 38 2.09 -2.89 -0.24
CA GLY A 38 1.44 -3.24 -1.49
C GLY A 38 1.94 -4.57 -2.05
N PHE A 39 3.26 -4.74 -2.12
CA PHE A 39 3.86 -5.98 -2.58
C PHE A 39 3.49 -7.16 -1.69
N ALA A 40 3.57 -6.99 -0.37
CA ALA A 40 3.25 -8.07 0.57
C ALA A 40 1.79 -8.51 0.45
N LEU A 41 0.87 -7.57 0.32
CA LEU A 41 -0.56 -7.86 0.17
C LEU A 41 -0.84 -8.51 -1.18
N PHE A 42 -0.24 -7.98 -2.23
CA PHE A 42 -0.39 -8.52 -3.58
C PHE A 42 0.11 -9.97 -3.65
N ASP A 43 1.30 -10.23 -3.07
CA ASP A 43 1.89 -11.56 -3.03
C ASP A 43 1.04 -12.55 -2.24
N ALA A 44 0.25 -12.07 -1.29
CA ALA A 44 -0.66 -12.90 -0.51
C ALA A 44 -2.00 -13.14 -1.22
N GLY A 45 -2.18 -12.60 -2.42
CA GLY A 45 -3.41 -12.77 -3.19
C GLY A 45 -4.52 -11.79 -2.82
N LEU A 46 -4.17 -10.73 -2.09
CA LEU A 46 -5.11 -9.67 -1.74
C LEU A 46 -5.07 -8.56 -2.80
N THR A 47 -6.05 -7.67 -2.76
CA THR A 47 -6.16 -6.54 -3.68
C THR A 47 -5.80 -5.24 -2.96
N PRO A 48 -4.51 -4.84 -2.96
CA PRO A 48 -4.11 -3.60 -2.31
C PRO A 48 -4.57 -2.40 -3.14
N THR A 49 -5.19 -1.43 -2.47
CA THR A 49 -5.73 -0.23 -3.09
C THR A 49 -5.16 0.99 -2.38
N LEU A 50 -4.39 1.80 -3.09
CA LEU A 50 -3.78 3.00 -2.54
C LEU A 50 -4.78 4.15 -2.48
N ILE A 51 -4.86 4.82 -1.32
CA ILE A 51 -5.59 6.08 -1.20
C ILE A 51 -4.57 7.21 -1.38
N SER A 52 -4.48 7.75 -2.60
CA SER A 52 -3.37 8.61 -3.01
C SER A 52 -3.26 9.91 -2.23
N ASP A 53 -4.39 10.51 -1.84
CA ASP A 53 -4.41 11.76 -1.07
C ASP A 53 -4.22 11.56 0.44
N LEU A 54 -4.04 10.32 0.89
CA LEU A 54 -3.72 9.98 2.28
C LEU A 54 -2.33 9.38 2.42
N THR A 55 -1.44 9.62 1.46
CA THR A 55 -0.04 9.18 1.52
C THR A 55 0.90 10.34 1.26
N VAL A 56 2.09 10.24 1.83
CA VAL A 56 3.19 11.19 1.61
C VAL A 56 4.43 10.37 1.28
N GLY A 57 5.14 10.78 0.24
CA GLY A 57 6.36 10.10 -0.17
C GLY A 57 7.58 10.49 0.64
N SER A 58 8.68 9.81 0.36
CA SER A 58 9.98 10.12 0.95
C SER A 58 10.52 11.46 0.43
N SER A 59 11.71 11.85 0.91
CA SER A 59 12.38 13.06 0.43
C SER A 59 12.68 13.03 -1.07
N LEU A 60 12.70 11.84 -1.67
CA LEU A 60 12.91 11.67 -3.11
C LEU A 60 11.62 11.80 -3.93
N ASP A 61 10.47 11.74 -3.28
CA ASP A 61 9.17 11.73 -3.95
C ASP A 61 8.07 12.26 -3.00
N ARG A 62 8.26 13.48 -2.51
CA ARG A 62 7.41 14.04 -1.45
C ARG A 62 5.92 14.04 -1.78
N ALA A 63 5.57 14.35 -3.03
CA ALA A 63 4.18 14.35 -3.46
C ALA A 63 3.61 12.94 -3.67
N GLY A 64 4.46 11.91 -3.61
CA GLY A 64 4.03 10.53 -3.80
C GLY A 64 3.65 10.19 -5.23
N GLU A 65 4.02 11.02 -6.20
CA GLU A 65 3.64 10.82 -7.61
C GLU A 65 4.28 9.57 -8.20
N LEU A 66 5.58 9.40 -7.99
CA LEU A 66 6.29 8.22 -8.48
C LEU A 66 5.79 6.96 -7.77
N GLY A 67 5.63 7.04 -6.45
CA GLY A 67 5.09 5.92 -5.67
C GLY A 67 3.72 5.49 -6.15
N ALA A 68 2.83 6.45 -6.43
CA ALA A 68 1.49 6.16 -6.96
C ALA A 68 1.55 5.56 -8.36
N ARG A 69 2.47 6.03 -9.21
CA ARG A 69 2.68 5.46 -10.55
C ARG A 69 3.19 4.02 -10.47
N LEU A 70 4.13 3.74 -9.58
CA LEU A 70 4.63 2.38 -9.34
C LEU A 70 3.51 1.48 -8.82
N TRP A 71 2.70 1.99 -7.90
CA TRP A 71 1.56 1.25 -7.38
C TRP A 71 0.58 0.88 -8.51
N ARG A 72 0.22 1.85 -9.32
CA ARG A 72 -0.70 1.62 -10.45
C ARG A 72 -0.12 0.64 -11.44
N HIS A 73 1.18 0.72 -11.69
CA HIS A 73 1.87 -0.19 -12.59
C HIS A 73 1.82 -1.65 -12.09
N HIS A 74 2.07 -1.85 -10.79
CA HIS A 74 2.15 -3.20 -10.22
C HIS A 74 0.81 -3.76 -9.76
N PHE A 75 -0.06 -2.93 -9.20
CA PHE A 75 -1.28 -3.40 -8.51
C PHE A 75 -2.57 -2.81 -9.06
N LYS A 76 -2.54 -1.89 -9.98
CA LYS A 76 -3.66 -1.20 -10.64
C LYS A 76 -4.36 -0.15 -9.78
N HIS A 77 -4.81 -0.50 -8.59
CA HIS A 77 -5.85 0.22 -7.87
C HIS A 77 -5.30 1.40 -7.07
N VAL A 78 -5.51 2.60 -7.59
CA VAL A 78 -5.24 3.86 -6.90
C VAL A 78 -6.53 4.67 -6.92
N ILE A 79 -6.98 5.09 -5.73
CA ILE A 79 -8.18 5.90 -5.55
C ILE A 79 -7.84 7.14 -4.72
N SER A 80 -8.81 8.04 -4.59
CA SER A 80 -8.74 9.16 -3.66
C SER A 80 -9.83 9.02 -2.60
N THR A 81 -9.78 9.88 -1.57
CA THR A 81 -10.84 9.90 -0.56
C THR A 81 -12.21 10.21 -1.17
N ALA A 82 -12.25 10.92 -2.30
CA ALA A 82 -13.50 11.21 -3.00
C ALA A 82 -14.18 9.95 -3.54
N ASP A 83 -13.43 8.85 -3.68
CA ASP A 83 -13.96 7.58 -4.20
C ASP A 83 -14.47 6.65 -3.10
N LEU A 84 -14.36 7.06 -1.85
CA LEU A 84 -14.80 6.24 -0.71
C LEU A 84 -16.29 6.38 -0.41
#